data_0326e864cf4e10d6f82c79b1dbbc2ca7
#
_entry.id   0326e864cf4e10d6f82c79b1dbbc2ca7
#
_cell.length_a   1.000
_cell.length_b   1.000
_cell.length_c   1.000
_cell.angle_alpha   90.00
_cell.angle_beta   90.00
_cell.angle_gamma   90.00
#
_symmetry.space_group_name_H-M   'P 1'
#
loop_
_entity.id
_entity.type
_entity.pdbx_description
1 polymer ?
#
loop_
_entity_poly.entity_id
_entity_poly.type
_entity_poly.pdbx_seq_one_letter_code
_entity_poly.pdbx_strand_id
1 'polypeptide(L)'
;MKLKTLKTLTLASLLAVSLPAMSLMSASPSFAASALASLDPDHDGTVDLTEAKAAASALFDKLEKDHDGTLDHKELHGRISDKDWAVADPDNDKTVSKDEYLAYVEVLSKKADPDNDGTIDAKELSSPAGHALLRLLK
;
A
#
# COMPACT_ATOMS: atom_id res chain seq x y z
N MET A 1 -77.88 32.43 29.34
CA MET A 1 -77.26 32.71 30.64
C MET A 1 -75.94 31.92 30.77
N LYS A 2 -74.85 32.62 31.04
CA LYS A 2 -73.55 32.19 31.50
C LYS A 2 -72.68 31.44 30.51
N LEU A 3 -71.76 32.19 29.88
CA LEU A 3 -70.56 31.80 29.25
C LEU A 3 -69.66 31.07 30.23
N LYS A 4 -69.03 29.95 29.80
CA LYS A 4 -67.90 29.37 30.44
C LYS A 4 -66.69 29.42 29.48
N THR A 5 -65.70 30.19 29.88
CA THR A 5 -64.45 30.41 29.25
C THR A 5 -63.65 29.12 29.12
N LEU A 6 -63.25 28.79 27.90
CA LEU A 6 -62.30 27.77 27.60
C LEU A 6 -60.87 28.30 27.86
N LYS A 7 -60.14 27.68 28.76
CA LYS A 7 -58.72 27.92 28.94
C LYS A 7 -57.95 27.10 27.92
N THR A 8 -57.29 27.79 27.03
CA THR A 8 -56.35 27.21 26.09
C THR A 8 -55.07 26.79 26.85
N LEU A 9 -54.81 25.51 26.81
CA LEU A 9 -53.55 24.93 27.32
C LEU A 9 -52.56 24.93 26.16
N THR A 10 -51.57 25.80 26.21
CA THR A 10 -50.46 25.80 25.28
C THR A 10 -49.47 24.70 25.65
N LEU A 11 -49.43 23.67 24.82
CA LEU A 11 -48.45 22.61 24.91
C LEU A 11 -47.14 23.07 24.25
N ALA A 12 -46.14 23.40 25.07
CA ALA A 12 -44.80 23.69 24.57
C ALA A 12 -44.16 22.38 24.13
N SER A 13 -44.01 22.20 22.82
CA SER A 13 -43.31 21.08 22.23
C SER A 13 -41.81 21.34 22.32
N LEU A 14 -41.14 20.66 23.24
CA LEU A 14 -39.69 20.65 23.35
C LEU A 14 -39.13 19.72 22.26
N LEU A 15 -38.67 20.29 21.15
CA LEU A 15 -37.93 19.54 20.14
C LEU A 15 -36.52 19.22 20.71
N ALA A 16 -36.32 18.03 21.21
CA ALA A 16 -35.01 17.49 21.48
C ALA A 16 -34.34 17.12 20.14
N VAL A 17 -33.49 17.99 19.65
CA VAL A 17 -32.56 17.65 18.54
C VAL A 17 -31.49 16.72 19.08
N SER A 18 -31.70 15.42 18.93
CA SER A 18 -30.65 14.46 19.14
C SER A 18 -29.67 14.53 17.95
N LEU A 19 -28.52 15.16 18.16
CA LEU A 19 -27.37 15.06 17.27
C LEU A 19 -26.91 13.58 17.23
N PRO A 20 -26.81 12.96 16.05
CA PRO A 20 -26.16 11.68 15.97
C PRO A 20 -24.68 11.91 16.33
N ALA A 21 -24.20 11.24 17.36
CA ALA A 21 -22.79 11.12 17.63
C ALA A 21 -22.15 10.47 16.38
N MET A 22 -21.42 11.25 15.59
CA MET A 22 -20.53 10.72 14.59
C MET A 22 -19.47 9.94 15.34
N SER A 23 -19.65 8.62 15.40
CA SER A 23 -18.58 7.71 15.74
C SER A 23 -17.50 7.93 14.69
N LEU A 24 -16.42 8.59 15.10
CA LEU A 24 -15.15 8.55 14.37
C LEU A 24 -14.72 7.08 14.43
N MET A 25 -15.12 6.30 13.42
CA MET A 25 -14.51 5.04 13.13
C MET A 25 -13.05 5.37 12.77
N SER A 26 -12.15 5.18 13.71
CA SER A 26 -10.73 5.07 13.41
C SER A 26 -10.57 3.83 12.54
N ALA A 27 -10.71 3.98 11.23
CA ALA A 27 -10.34 2.94 10.30
C ALA A 27 -8.84 2.72 10.51
N SER A 28 -8.47 1.54 10.96
CA SER A 28 -7.07 1.13 10.96
C SER A 28 -6.54 1.31 9.53
N PRO A 29 -5.37 1.90 9.33
CA PRO A 29 -4.82 2.06 8.00
C PRO A 29 -4.78 0.68 7.32
N SER A 30 -5.21 0.59 6.08
CA SER A 30 -5.11 -0.65 5.32
C SER A 30 -3.63 -1.05 5.23
N PHE A 31 -3.36 -2.35 5.04
CA PHE A 31 -1.98 -2.84 4.87
C PHE A 31 -1.23 -2.03 3.79
N ALA A 32 -1.91 -1.71 2.69
CA ALA A 32 -1.34 -0.91 1.61
C ALA A 32 -1.01 0.53 2.04
N ALA A 33 -1.89 1.20 2.82
CA ALA A 33 -1.61 2.54 3.32
C ALA A 33 -0.43 2.56 4.31
N SER A 34 -0.31 1.52 5.15
CA SER A 34 0.84 1.38 6.05
C SER A 34 2.14 1.04 5.29
N ALA A 35 2.03 0.25 4.21
CA ALA A 35 3.16 -0.06 3.35
C ALA A 35 3.62 1.20 2.60
N LEU A 36 2.68 1.95 2.02
CA LEU A 36 2.91 3.21 1.34
C LEU A 36 3.70 4.17 2.23
N ALA A 37 3.21 4.46 3.43
CA ALA A 37 3.86 5.39 4.37
C ALA A 37 5.31 5.02 4.72
N SER A 38 5.71 3.77 4.52
CA SER A 38 7.11 3.32 4.75
C SER A 38 7.99 3.39 3.52
N LEU A 39 7.40 3.56 2.33
CA LEU A 39 8.07 3.59 1.04
C LEU A 39 8.05 4.97 0.38
N ASP A 40 7.36 5.92 0.97
CA ASP A 40 7.10 7.29 0.54
C ASP A 40 7.82 8.24 1.51
N PRO A 41 9.12 8.52 1.33
CA PRO A 41 9.89 9.40 2.22
C PRO A 41 9.61 10.88 2.02
N ASP A 42 9.09 11.30 0.88
CA ASP A 42 8.74 12.70 0.59
C ASP A 42 7.27 13.02 0.93
N HIS A 43 6.49 11.98 1.29
CA HIS A 43 5.11 12.10 1.76
C HIS A 43 4.15 12.71 0.73
N ASP A 44 4.36 12.42 -0.54
CA ASP A 44 3.47 12.84 -1.62
C ASP A 44 2.22 11.93 -1.78
N GLY A 45 2.21 10.79 -1.07
CA GLY A 45 1.10 9.85 -1.03
C GLY A 45 1.18 8.75 -2.07
N THR A 46 2.30 8.62 -2.76
CA THR A 46 2.57 7.62 -3.79
C THR A 46 3.96 7.00 -3.61
N VAL A 47 4.31 6.03 -4.45
CA VAL A 47 5.67 5.48 -4.54
C VAL A 47 6.11 5.60 -5.99
N ASP A 48 7.13 6.39 -6.23
CA ASP A 48 7.73 6.49 -7.55
C ASP A 48 8.78 5.38 -7.80
N LEU A 49 9.29 5.28 -9.03
CA LEU A 49 10.28 4.27 -9.37
C LEU A 49 11.61 4.47 -8.62
N THR A 50 11.98 5.70 -8.30
CA THR A 50 13.21 6.01 -7.57
C THR A 50 13.11 5.51 -6.14
N GLU A 51 11.99 5.75 -5.48
CA GLU A 51 11.70 5.28 -4.13
C GLU A 51 11.60 3.76 -4.07
N ALA A 52 10.91 3.15 -5.05
CA ALA A 52 10.82 1.70 -5.18
C ALA A 52 12.23 1.08 -5.33
N LYS A 53 13.06 1.62 -6.20
CA LYS A 53 14.45 1.13 -6.38
C LYS A 53 15.33 1.36 -5.14
N ALA A 54 15.16 2.47 -4.44
CA ALA A 54 15.88 2.73 -3.20
C ALA A 54 15.52 1.72 -2.11
N ALA A 55 14.21 1.46 -1.91
CA ALA A 55 13.73 0.46 -0.97
C ALA A 55 14.19 -0.95 -1.34
N ALA A 56 14.11 -1.32 -2.62
CA ALA A 56 14.57 -2.58 -3.16
C ALA A 56 16.09 -2.79 -2.95
N SER A 57 16.89 -1.77 -3.22
CA SER A 57 18.33 -1.82 -2.98
C SER A 57 18.66 -2.06 -1.51
N ALA A 58 17.97 -1.37 -0.60
CA ALA A 58 18.16 -1.55 0.83
C ALA A 58 17.72 -2.95 1.31
N LEU A 59 16.68 -3.52 0.69
CA LEU A 59 16.25 -4.88 0.98
C LEU A 59 17.23 -5.92 0.42
N PHE A 60 17.71 -5.73 -0.82
CA PHE A 60 18.75 -6.58 -1.41
C PHE A 60 19.95 -6.73 -0.47
N ASP A 61 20.50 -5.61 0.01
CA ASP A 61 21.65 -5.59 0.91
C ASP A 61 21.38 -6.29 2.26
N LYS A 62 20.11 -6.41 2.67
CA LYS A 62 19.71 -7.17 3.87
C LYS A 62 19.55 -8.66 3.62
N LEU A 63 19.17 -9.04 2.42
CA LEU A 63 18.92 -10.43 2.04
C LEU A 63 20.24 -11.13 1.66
N GLU A 64 21.13 -10.43 0.99
CA GLU A 64 22.45 -10.88 0.60
C GLU A 64 23.32 -11.02 1.85
N LYS A 65 23.65 -12.28 2.22
CA LYS A 65 24.29 -12.60 3.50
C LYS A 65 25.69 -13.18 3.36
N ASP A 66 25.96 -13.81 2.26
CA ASP A 66 27.24 -14.49 2.03
C ASP A 66 28.28 -13.61 1.32
N HIS A 67 27.87 -12.38 0.94
CA HIS A 67 28.70 -11.35 0.33
C HIS A 67 29.28 -11.74 -1.04
N ASP A 68 28.53 -12.53 -1.81
CA ASP A 68 28.85 -12.87 -3.19
C ASP A 68 28.32 -11.86 -4.22
N GLY A 69 27.45 -10.94 -3.79
CA GLY A 69 26.88 -9.85 -4.60
C GLY A 69 25.62 -10.24 -5.37
N THR A 70 25.07 -11.44 -5.11
CA THR A 70 23.88 -11.96 -5.76
C THR A 70 22.87 -12.49 -4.73
N LEU A 71 21.65 -12.78 -5.13
CA LEU A 71 20.65 -13.44 -4.30
C LEU A 71 20.27 -14.79 -4.90
N ASP A 72 20.44 -15.84 -4.13
CA ASP A 72 19.95 -17.16 -4.48
C ASP A 72 18.50 -17.40 -4.03
N HIS A 73 17.90 -18.55 -4.39
CA HIS A 73 16.56 -18.93 -3.98
C HIS A 73 16.36 -18.96 -2.46
N LYS A 74 17.38 -19.26 -1.68
CA LYS A 74 17.30 -19.35 -0.23
C LYS A 74 17.26 -17.96 0.38
N GLU A 75 18.07 -17.04 -0.11
CA GLU A 75 18.13 -15.65 0.34
C GLU A 75 16.87 -14.88 -0.03
N LEU A 76 16.30 -15.16 -1.20
CA LEU A 76 15.04 -14.58 -1.65
C LEU A 76 13.80 -15.08 -0.87
N HIS A 77 13.92 -16.19 -0.14
CA HIS A 77 12.84 -16.70 0.73
C HIS A 77 11.45 -16.77 0.06
N GLY A 78 11.37 -17.10 -1.24
CA GLY A 78 10.11 -17.16 -1.99
C GLY A 78 9.49 -15.79 -2.32
N ARG A 79 10.26 -14.71 -2.27
CA ARG A 79 9.80 -13.36 -2.67
C ARG A 79 9.53 -13.27 -4.16
N ILE A 80 10.26 -14.03 -4.96
CA ILE A 80 10.04 -14.22 -6.40
C ILE A 80 9.43 -15.59 -6.61
N SER A 81 8.34 -15.66 -7.40
CA SER A 81 7.72 -16.94 -7.73
C SER A 81 8.54 -17.70 -8.77
N ASP A 82 8.41 -19.03 -8.80
CA ASP A 82 9.09 -19.85 -9.83
C ASP A 82 8.74 -19.43 -11.27
N LYS A 83 7.54 -18.90 -11.48
CA LYS A 83 7.09 -18.38 -12.78
C LYS A 83 7.79 -17.09 -13.17
N ASP A 84 8.11 -16.28 -12.18
CA ASP A 84 8.73 -14.97 -12.38
C ASP A 84 10.26 -15.06 -12.33
N TRP A 85 10.80 -16.19 -11.89
CA TRP A 85 12.23 -16.39 -11.77
C TRP A 85 12.97 -16.13 -13.10
N ALA A 86 12.46 -16.68 -14.20
CA ALA A 86 13.05 -16.47 -15.52
C ALA A 86 13.04 -15.00 -16.00
N VAL A 87 12.25 -14.12 -15.36
CA VAL A 87 12.24 -12.69 -15.65
C VAL A 87 13.26 -11.96 -14.76
N ALA A 88 13.45 -12.47 -13.55
CA ALA A 88 14.37 -11.91 -12.57
C ALA A 88 15.82 -12.36 -12.81
N ASP A 89 16.03 -13.55 -13.38
CA ASP A 89 17.31 -14.18 -13.73
C ASP A 89 17.33 -14.45 -15.26
N PRO A 90 17.55 -13.42 -16.10
CA PRO A 90 17.52 -13.56 -17.54
C PRO A 90 18.71 -14.30 -18.16
N ASP A 91 19.85 -14.33 -17.46
CA ASP A 91 21.05 -15.03 -17.90
C ASP A 91 21.14 -16.50 -17.44
N ASN A 92 20.17 -16.92 -16.58
CA ASN A 92 20.01 -18.28 -16.09
C ASN A 92 21.23 -18.81 -15.31
N ASP A 93 21.89 -17.97 -14.56
CA ASP A 93 22.98 -18.36 -13.69
C ASP A 93 22.52 -18.90 -12.32
N LYS A 94 21.17 -18.88 -12.07
CA LYS A 94 20.45 -19.33 -10.86
C LYS A 94 20.58 -18.39 -9.67
N THR A 95 21.06 -17.20 -9.91
CA THR A 95 21.13 -16.12 -8.93
C THR A 95 20.50 -14.86 -9.49
N VAL A 96 20.31 -13.85 -8.67
CA VAL A 96 19.81 -12.56 -9.09
C VAL A 96 20.78 -11.51 -8.59
N SER A 97 21.48 -10.90 -9.51
CA SER A 97 22.35 -9.76 -9.23
C SER A 97 21.52 -8.53 -8.80
N LYS A 98 22.17 -7.55 -8.21
CA LYS A 98 21.49 -6.31 -7.80
C LYS A 98 20.85 -5.58 -8.99
N ASP A 99 21.53 -5.57 -10.14
CA ASP A 99 21.00 -4.93 -11.35
C ASP A 99 19.76 -5.64 -11.87
N GLU A 100 19.75 -6.96 -11.88
CA GLU A 100 18.60 -7.79 -12.26
C GLU A 100 17.43 -7.63 -11.29
N TYR A 101 17.73 -7.59 -9.98
CA TYR A 101 16.73 -7.34 -8.96
C TYR A 101 16.02 -5.98 -9.17
N LEU A 102 16.81 -4.94 -9.39
CA LEU A 102 16.27 -3.59 -9.65
C LEU A 102 15.53 -3.50 -11.01
N ALA A 103 15.99 -4.21 -12.02
CA ALA A 103 15.29 -4.31 -13.31
C ALA A 103 13.96 -5.04 -13.16
N TYR A 104 13.91 -6.10 -12.36
CA TYR A 104 12.68 -6.82 -12.07
C TYR A 104 11.70 -5.97 -11.24
N VAL A 105 12.18 -5.18 -10.28
CA VAL A 105 11.37 -4.19 -9.56
C VAL A 105 10.74 -3.19 -10.52
N GLU A 106 11.46 -2.70 -11.52
CA GLU A 106 10.92 -1.81 -12.54
C GLU A 106 9.81 -2.47 -13.38
N VAL A 107 9.98 -3.74 -13.75
CA VAL A 107 8.94 -4.51 -14.46
C VAL A 107 7.67 -4.63 -13.61
N LEU A 108 7.82 -4.90 -12.30
CA LEU A 108 6.67 -5.01 -11.41
C LEU A 108 6.03 -3.65 -11.11
N SER A 109 6.81 -2.57 -11.01
CA SER A 109 6.29 -1.21 -10.86
C SER A 109 5.40 -0.83 -12.04
N LYS A 110 5.85 -1.07 -13.27
CA LYS A 110 5.04 -0.84 -14.49
C LYS A 110 3.76 -1.70 -14.53
N LYS A 111 3.79 -2.90 -13.97
CA LYS A 111 2.58 -3.73 -13.87
C LYS A 111 1.62 -3.27 -12.77
N ALA A 112 2.15 -2.66 -11.73
CA ALA A 112 1.38 -2.12 -10.62
C ALA A 112 0.76 -0.75 -10.91
N ASP A 113 1.26 -0.05 -11.92
CA ASP A 113 0.82 1.27 -12.43
C ASP A 113 0.02 1.09 -13.74
N PRO A 114 -1.29 0.80 -13.69
CA PRO A 114 -2.10 0.56 -14.89
C PRO A 114 -2.52 1.83 -15.61
N ASP A 115 -2.53 2.99 -14.94
CA ASP A 115 -2.86 4.28 -15.56
C ASP A 115 -1.62 5.00 -16.12
N ASN A 116 -0.43 4.47 -15.87
CA ASN A 116 0.87 4.95 -16.37
C ASN A 116 1.14 6.41 -15.99
N ASP A 117 0.77 6.82 -14.79
CA ASP A 117 1.11 8.14 -14.27
C ASP A 117 2.55 8.21 -13.73
N GLY A 118 3.22 7.06 -13.60
CA GLY A 118 4.61 6.93 -13.16
C GLY A 118 4.78 6.76 -11.66
N THR A 119 3.67 6.68 -10.94
CA THR A 119 3.64 6.50 -9.48
C THR A 119 2.74 5.31 -9.09
N ILE A 120 2.78 4.89 -7.86
CA ILE A 120 1.97 3.78 -7.36
C ILE A 120 1.27 4.22 -6.08
N ASP A 121 -0.04 4.34 -6.16
CA ASP A 121 -0.88 4.73 -5.05
C ASP A 121 -1.26 3.55 -4.12
N ALA A 122 -1.95 3.83 -3.02
CA ALA A 122 -2.39 2.80 -2.07
C ALA A 122 -3.36 1.77 -2.68
N LYS A 123 -4.16 2.16 -3.68
CA LYS A 123 -5.09 1.27 -4.38
C LYS A 123 -4.33 0.32 -5.30
N GLU A 124 -3.35 0.82 -6.00
CA GLU A 124 -2.46 0.08 -6.89
C GLU A 124 -1.57 -0.89 -6.11
N LEU A 125 -1.03 -0.46 -4.97
CA LEU A 125 -0.32 -1.35 -4.04
C LEU A 125 -1.20 -2.48 -3.50
N SER A 126 -2.52 -2.29 -3.46
CA SER A 126 -3.48 -3.34 -3.05
C SER A 126 -3.78 -4.34 -4.17
N SER A 127 -3.33 -4.11 -5.39
CA SER A 127 -3.48 -5.02 -6.52
C SER A 127 -2.58 -6.25 -6.40
N PRO A 128 -2.85 -7.34 -7.13
CA PRO A 128 -1.92 -8.48 -7.19
C PRO A 128 -0.51 -8.11 -7.63
N ALA A 129 -0.37 -7.17 -8.57
CA ALA A 129 0.92 -6.67 -9.02
C ALA A 129 1.61 -5.82 -7.94
N GLY A 130 0.85 -4.95 -7.25
CA GLY A 130 1.33 -4.19 -6.10
C GLY A 130 1.81 -5.08 -4.96
N HIS A 131 1.08 -6.16 -4.66
CA HIS A 131 1.52 -7.14 -3.66
C HIS A 131 2.79 -7.89 -4.07
N ALA A 132 2.96 -8.20 -5.37
CA ALA A 132 4.19 -8.80 -5.87
C ALA A 132 5.37 -7.84 -5.72
N LEU A 133 5.17 -6.57 -6.06
CA LEU A 133 6.16 -5.52 -5.89
C LEU A 133 6.54 -5.35 -4.41
N LEU A 134 5.56 -5.24 -3.50
CA LEU A 134 5.80 -5.05 -2.07
C LEU A 134 6.70 -6.13 -1.46
N ARG A 135 6.66 -7.37 -1.95
CA ARG A 135 7.56 -8.44 -1.49
C ARG A 135 9.03 -8.19 -1.80
N LEU A 136 9.31 -7.33 -2.79
CA LEU A 136 10.68 -6.93 -3.17
C LEU A 136 11.11 -5.60 -2.54
N LEU A 137 10.23 -4.93 -1.81
CA LEU A 137 10.52 -3.64 -1.18
C LEU A 137 10.61 -3.71 0.34
N LYS A 138 10.11 -4.82 0.94
CA LYS A 138 9.99 -4.94 2.42
C LYS A 138 10.34 -6.33 2.92
#